data_5b6bfcd3271f90633bf150a7060e31d4
#
_entry.id   5b6bfcd3271f90633bf150a7060e31d4
#
_cell.length_a   1.000
_cell.length_b   1.000
_cell.length_c   1.000
_cell.angle_alpha   90.00
_cell.angle_beta   90.00
_cell.angle_gamma   90.00
#
_symmetry.space_group_name_H-M   'P 1'
#
loop_
_entity.id
_entity.type
_entity.pdbx_description
1 polymer ?
#
loop_
_entity_poly.entity_id
_entity_poly.type
_entity_poly.pdbx_seq_one_letter_code
_entity_poly.pdbx_strand_id
1 'polypeptide(L)'
;MSTLPFDVRNISWRTLPDIPHVAFWIYAVDEEKRIVDILFKFDAGAKIVLHRHKADYVTLVLQGELRIYRPTGELKEIRPVGSYVAGKADGEPHTEGGGDQDVIAFFSNRGVDELVYEILDDNLAVVATLGMTEFRALFDAQPPQPSTLVA
;
A
#
# COMPACT_ATOMS: atom_id res chain seq x y z
N MET A 1 -24.36 -11.47 -7.16
CA MET A 1 -23.24 -11.99 -7.96
C MET A 1 -22.02 -12.11 -7.05
N SER A 2 -21.45 -13.30 -6.93
CA SER A 2 -20.25 -13.49 -6.12
C SER A 2 -19.03 -12.93 -6.86
N THR A 3 -18.18 -12.18 -6.15
CA THR A 3 -16.90 -11.76 -6.68
C THR A 3 -15.89 -12.88 -6.46
N LEU A 4 -15.02 -13.12 -7.44
CA LEU A 4 -13.92 -14.05 -7.26
C LEU A 4 -12.87 -13.40 -6.34
N PRO A 5 -12.42 -14.10 -5.32
CA PRO A 5 -11.37 -13.58 -4.48
C PRO A 5 -10.03 -13.56 -5.24
N PHE A 6 -9.17 -12.60 -4.90
CA PHE A 6 -7.80 -12.60 -5.38
C PHE A 6 -7.03 -13.77 -4.76
N ASP A 7 -6.39 -14.59 -5.59
CA ASP A 7 -5.66 -15.76 -5.11
C ASP A 7 -4.34 -15.32 -4.47
N VAL A 8 -4.23 -15.49 -3.17
CA VAL A 8 -3.07 -15.07 -2.38
C VAL A 8 -2.18 -16.24 -1.92
N ARG A 9 -2.38 -17.45 -2.49
CA ARG A 9 -1.64 -18.64 -2.03
C ARG A 9 -0.13 -18.49 -2.09
N ASN A 10 0.38 -17.65 -2.99
CA ASN A 10 1.82 -17.42 -3.16
C ASN A 10 2.29 -16.12 -2.46
N ILE A 11 1.43 -15.50 -1.68
CA ILE A 11 1.77 -14.27 -0.95
C ILE A 11 2.07 -14.63 0.50
N SER A 12 3.27 -14.31 0.95
CA SER A 12 3.68 -14.48 2.34
C SER A 12 3.51 -13.14 3.06
N TRP A 13 2.29 -12.85 3.50
CA TRP A 13 1.95 -11.59 4.12
C TRP A 13 2.86 -11.25 5.29
N ARG A 14 3.30 -10.01 5.36
CA ARG A 14 4.15 -9.46 6.41
C ARG A 14 3.46 -8.27 7.05
N THR A 15 3.82 -7.98 8.29
CA THR A 15 3.29 -6.84 9.04
C THR A 15 4.44 -6.02 9.63
N LEU A 16 4.16 -4.77 9.97
CA LEU A 16 5.07 -3.92 10.72
C LEU A 16 4.50 -3.71 12.13
N PRO A 17 5.34 -3.83 13.18
CA PRO A 17 4.84 -3.81 14.57
C PRO A 17 4.05 -2.54 14.94
N ASP A 18 4.43 -1.41 14.40
CA ASP A 18 3.86 -0.11 14.78
C ASP A 18 2.81 0.40 13.78
N ILE A 19 2.46 -0.40 12.78
CA ILE A 19 1.46 -0.03 11.77
C ILE A 19 0.38 -1.11 11.76
N PRO A 20 -0.68 -0.94 12.58
CA PRO A 20 -1.76 -1.92 12.67
C PRO A 20 -2.66 -1.90 11.43
N HIS A 21 -3.40 -2.97 11.23
CA HIS A 21 -4.41 -3.15 10.19
C HIS A 21 -3.87 -3.21 8.77
N VAL A 22 -2.55 -3.39 8.62
CA VAL A 22 -1.88 -3.47 7.33
C VAL A 22 -1.03 -4.73 7.26
N ALA A 23 -1.15 -5.45 6.14
CA ALA A 23 -0.19 -6.46 5.74
C ALA A 23 0.33 -6.10 4.35
N PHE A 24 1.53 -6.53 4.03
CA PHE A 24 2.17 -6.16 2.77
C PHE A 24 3.01 -7.29 2.20
N TRP A 25 3.28 -7.18 0.90
CA TRP A 25 4.23 -7.99 0.16
C TRP A 25 4.88 -7.11 -0.90
N ILE A 26 6.21 -7.05 -0.92
CA ILE A 26 6.94 -6.21 -1.86
C ILE A 26 7.27 -7.02 -3.10
N TYR A 27 6.83 -6.55 -4.25
CA TYR A 27 7.14 -7.20 -5.53
C TYR A 27 8.49 -6.78 -6.08
N ALA A 28 8.83 -5.51 -5.96
CA ALA A 28 10.06 -4.99 -6.54
C ALA A 28 10.52 -3.73 -5.81
N VAL A 29 11.82 -3.59 -5.66
CA VAL A 29 12.51 -2.35 -5.30
C VAL A 29 13.59 -2.16 -6.36
N ASP A 30 13.48 -1.10 -7.15
CA ASP A 30 14.40 -0.82 -8.25
C ASP A 30 14.94 0.61 -8.06
N GLU A 31 16.14 0.70 -7.50
CA GLU A 31 16.76 2.00 -7.19
C GLU A 31 17.15 2.75 -8.46
N GLU A 32 17.53 2.03 -9.51
CA GLU A 32 17.92 2.66 -10.77
C GLU A 32 16.72 3.33 -11.45
N LYS A 33 15.58 2.64 -11.52
CA LYS A 33 14.35 3.16 -12.09
C LYS A 33 13.51 3.94 -11.10
N ARG A 34 13.89 3.94 -9.83
CA ARG A 34 13.20 4.61 -8.73
C ARG A 34 11.75 4.15 -8.58
N ILE A 35 11.58 2.83 -8.53
CA ILE A 35 10.27 2.17 -8.42
C ILE A 35 10.24 1.32 -7.15
N VAL A 36 9.11 1.38 -6.43
CA VAL A 36 8.77 0.45 -5.35
C VAL A 36 7.36 -0.06 -5.61
N ASP A 37 7.22 -1.35 -5.86
CA ASP A 37 5.95 -2.03 -6.13
C ASP A 37 5.55 -2.90 -4.94
N ILE A 38 4.38 -2.63 -4.37
CA ILE A 38 3.92 -3.25 -3.14
C ILE A 38 2.48 -3.70 -3.30
N LEU A 39 2.19 -4.89 -2.76
CA LEU A 39 0.83 -5.35 -2.56
C LEU A 39 0.45 -5.09 -1.11
N PHE A 40 -0.63 -4.38 -0.87
CA PHE A 40 -1.16 -4.13 0.46
C PHE A 40 -2.47 -4.85 0.69
N LYS A 41 -2.67 -5.30 1.92
CA LYS A 41 -3.96 -5.75 2.43
C LYS A 41 -4.30 -4.91 3.66
N PHE A 42 -5.44 -4.22 3.62
CA PHE A 42 -5.95 -3.44 4.74
C PHE A 42 -7.18 -4.14 5.32
N ASP A 43 -7.26 -4.18 6.65
CA ASP A 43 -8.32 -4.89 7.35
C ASP A 43 -9.70 -4.29 7.08
N ALA A 44 -10.70 -5.18 7.00
CA ALA A 44 -12.10 -4.80 6.92
C ALA A 44 -12.52 -3.93 8.10
N GLY A 45 -13.27 -2.87 7.83
CA GLY A 45 -13.84 -2.00 8.86
C GLY A 45 -12.85 -1.22 9.70
N ALA A 46 -11.57 -1.19 9.33
CA ALA A 46 -10.52 -0.49 10.04
C ALA A 46 -9.90 0.60 9.16
N LYS A 47 -9.15 1.49 9.78
CA LYS A 47 -8.36 2.51 9.09
C LYS A 47 -6.90 2.32 9.46
N ILE A 48 -6.02 2.37 8.45
CA ILE A 48 -4.59 2.37 8.69
C ILE A 48 -4.13 3.75 9.16
N VAL A 49 -2.87 3.86 9.52
CA VAL A 49 -2.27 5.10 10.00
C VAL A 49 -2.38 6.23 8.98
N LEU A 50 -2.57 7.46 9.49
CA LEU A 50 -2.56 8.67 8.66
C LEU A 50 -1.18 8.83 8.00
N HIS A 51 -1.17 9.05 6.70
CA HIS A 51 0.08 9.16 5.95
C HIS A 51 -0.06 10.09 4.76
N ARG A 52 1.11 10.50 4.23
CA ARG A 52 1.22 11.27 2.98
C ARG A 52 2.13 10.51 2.03
N HIS A 53 1.71 10.39 0.79
CA HIS A 53 2.56 9.85 -0.28
C HIS A 53 3.64 10.86 -0.66
N LYS A 54 4.89 10.41 -0.73
CA LYS A 54 6.03 11.24 -1.09
C LYS A 54 6.55 10.95 -2.49
N ALA A 55 5.92 10.04 -3.20
CA ALA A 55 6.20 9.72 -4.61
C ALA A 55 4.88 9.60 -5.36
N ASP A 56 4.91 9.86 -6.65
CA ASP A 56 3.77 9.58 -7.52
C ASP A 56 3.48 8.07 -7.48
N TYR A 57 2.24 7.70 -7.60
CA TYR A 57 1.86 6.30 -7.47
C TYR A 57 0.62 5.96 -8.28
N VAL A 58 0.44 4.67 -8.51
CA VAL A 58 -0.76 4.10 -9.12
C VAL A 58 -1.30 3.03 -8.19
N THR A 59 -2.61 3.00 -8.02
CA THR A 59 -3.29 1.93 -7.28
C THR A 59 -4.19 1.13 -8.21
N LEU A 60 -4.20 -0.19 -8.00
CA LEU A 60 -5.14 -1.10 -8.65
C LEU A 60 -5.78 -1.97 -7.58
N VAL A 61 -7.09 -1.85 -7.40
CA VAL A 61 -7.83 -2.64 -6.40
C VAL A 61 -8.12 -4.02 -6.96
N LEU A 62 -7.65 -5.06 -6.26
CA LEU A 62 -7.74 -6.46 -6.68
C LEU A 62 -8.83 -7.24 -5.94
N GLN A 63 -9.18 -6.83 -4.71
CA GLN A 63 -10.23 -7.45 -3.90
C GLN A 63 -10.84 -6.41 -2.98
N GLY A 64 -12.15 -6.52 -2.72
CA GLY A 64 -12.84 -5.62 -1.82
C GLY A 64 -13.02 -4.23 -2.40
N GLU A 65 -13.07 -3.24 -1.54
CA GLU A 65 -13.12 -1.83 -1.92
C GLU A 65 -12.13 -1.03 -1.07
N LEU A 66 -11.40 -0.12 -1.70
CA LEU A 66 -10.47 0.75 -1.00
C LEU A 66 -11.21 2.02 -0.61
N ARG A 67 -11.34 2.24 0.69
CA ARG A 67 -11.95 3.45 1.24
C ARG A 67 -10.86 4.41 1.68
N ILE A 68 -10.94 5.64 1.23
CA ILE A 68 -9.98 6.70 1.53
C ILE A 68 -10.67 7.76 2.36
N TYR A 69 -10.05 8.15 3.48
CA TYR A 69 -10.61 9.10 4.43
C TYR A 69 -9.69 10.30 4.57
N ARG A 70 -10.29 11.48 4.72
CA ARG A 70 -9.56 12.72 5.04
C ARG A 70 -8.95 12.65 6.44
N PRO A 71 -8.00 13.53 6.77
CA PRO A 71 -7.47 13.58 8.14
C PRO A 71 -8.55 13.78 9.21
N THR A 72 -9.66 14.41 8.86
CA THR A 72 -10.81 14.61 9.76
C THR A 72 -11.60 13.32 10.05
N GLY A 73 -11.34 12.25 9.29
CA GLY A 73 -12.11 11.00 9.36
C GLY A 73 -13.27 10.94 8.36
N GLU A 74 -13.53 12.02 7.63
CA GLU A 74 -14.57 12.03 6.61
C GLU A 74 -14.18 11.13 5.44
N LEU A 75 -15.13 10.31 4.98
CA LEU A 75 -14.95 9.48 3.79
C LEU A 75 -14.80 10.37 2.56
N LYS A 76 -13.67 10.23 1.88
CA LYS A 76 -13.36 11.03 0.68
C LYS A 76 -13.70 10.28 -0.60
N GLU A 77 -13.39 8.99 -0.66
CA GLU A 77 -13.45 8.23 -1.91
C GLU A 77 -13.60 6.74 -1.62
N ILE A 78 -14.34 6.05 -2.48
CA ILE A 78 -14.44 4.59 -2.49
C ILE A 78 -13.99 4.13 -3.87
N ARG A 79 -13.01 3.23 -3.89
CA ARG A 79 -12.48 2.61 -5.11
C ARG A 79 -12.87 1.13 -5.13
N PRO A 80 -13.81 0.71 -5.99
CA PRO A 80 -14.19 -0.70 -6.11
C PRO A 80 -13.11 -1.52 -6.81
N VAL A 81 -13.28 -2.85 -6.81
CA VAL A 81 -12.42 -3.78 -7.56
C VAL A 81 -12.28 -3.33 -9.01
N GLY A 82 -11.04 -3.37 -9.52
CA GLY A 82 -10.73 -2.97 -10.87
C GLY A 82 -10.41 -1.49 -11.04
N SER A 83 -10.59 -0.68 -9.99
CA SER A 83 -10.22 0.74 -10.04
C SER A 83 -8.71 0.89 -10.24
N TYR A 84 -8.34 1.68 -11.23
CA TYR A 84 -6.95 2.03 -11.52
C TYR A 84 -6.83 3.55 -11.44
N VAL A 85 -6.12 4.06 -10.43
CA VAL A 85 -6.07 5.49 -10.13
C VAL A 85 -4.62 5.93 -9.94
N ALA A 86 -4.24 7.00 -10.63
CA ALA A 86 -2.94 7.65 -10.43
C ALA A 86 -3.06 8.75 -9.38
N GLY A 87 -2.16 8.74 -8.40
CA GLY A 87 -2.03 9.77 -7.37
C GLY A 87 -0.71 10.51 -7.51
N LYS A 88 -0.68 11.73 -6.99
CA LYS A 88 0.50 12.57 -7.00
C LYS A 88 1.17 12.61 -5.63
N ALA A 89 2.51 12.77 -5.66
CA ALA A 89 3.27 13.08 -4.46
C ALA A 89 2.76 14.36 -3.79
N ASP A 90 2.90 14.41 -2.47
CA ASP A 90 2.61 15.59 -1.66
C ASP A 90 1.14 16.04 -1.69
N GLY A 91 0.24 15.12 -1.99
CA GLY A 91 -1.20 15.38 -1.91
C GLY A 91 -1.70 15.46 -0.46
N GLU A 92 -3.02 15.61 -0.32
CA GLU A 92 -3.65 15.62 1.00
C GLU A 92 -3.34 14.32 1.75
N PRO A 93 -2.91 14.39 3.01
CA PRO A 93 -2.78 13.19 3.85
C PRO A 93 -4.12 12.47 3.97
N HIS A 94 -4.05 11.14 4.10
CA HIS A 94 -5.26 10.34 4.25
C HIS A 94 -5.01 9.09 5.08
N THR A 95 -6.10 8.48 5.52
CA THR A 95 -6.14 7.11 5.99
C THR A 95 -6.87 6.25 4.97
N GLU A 96 -6.65 4.96 5.03
CA GLU A 96 -7.26 4.01 4.11
C GLU A 96 -7.72 2.77 4.85
N GLY A 97 -8.67 2.05 4.29
CA GLY A 97 -9.13 0.80 4.88
C GLY A 97 -10.06 0.04 3.97
N GLY A 98 -10.43 -1.16 4.39
CA GLY A 98 -11.41 -1.98 3.70
C GLY A 98 -12.84 -1.60 4.10
N GLY A 99 -13.79 -2.08 3.31
CA GLY A 99 -15.21 -2.02 3.63
C GLY A 99 -15.65 -3.24 4.43
N ASP A 100 -16.57 -4.02 3.85
CA ASP A 100 -17.11 -5.21 4.50
C ASP A 100 -16.12 -6.38 4.51
N GLN A 101 -15.11 -6.34 3.69
CA GLN A 101 -14.03 -7.33 3.65
C GLN A 101 -12.68 -6.64 3.57
N ASP A 102 -11.62 -7.40 3.84
CA ASP A 102 -10.25 -6.90 3.64
C ASP A 102 -10.08 -6.46 2.19
N VAL A 103 -9.46 -5.31 1.99
CA VAL A 103 -9.11 -4.83 0.66
C VAL A 103 -7.69 -5.26 0.32
N ILE A 104 -7.50 -5.72 -0.92
CA ILE A 104 -6.18 -5.99 -1.48
C ILE A 104 -5.99 -5.07 -2.67
N ALA A 105 -4.93 -4.28 -2.63
CA ALA A 105 -4.63 -3.31 -3.68
C ALA A 105 -3.13 -3.31 -3.97
N PHE A 106 -2.81 -3.22 -5.26
CA PHE A 106 -1.46 -3.07 -5.75
C PHE A 106 -1.11 -1.58 -5.84
N PHE A 107 0.04 -1.21 -5.26
CA PHE A 107 0.56 0.15 -5.27
C PHE A 107 1.90 0.16 -6.00
N SER A 108 2.00 0.88 -7.11
CA SER A 108 3.25 1.11 -7.81
C SER A 108 3.70 2.54 -7.55
N ASN A 109 4.77 2.71 -6.76
CA ASN A 109 5.35 4.01 -6.45
C ASN A 109 6.46 4.29 -7.44
N ARG A 110 6.42 5.44 -8.09
CA ARG A 110 7.27 5.77 -9.25
C ARG A 110 7.97 7.10 -9.04
N GLY A 111 9.17 7.23 -9.62
CA GLY A 111 9.96 8.43 -9.44
C GLY A 111 10.30 8.67 -7.97
N VAL A 112 10.49 7.58 -7.21
CA VAL A 112 10.86 7.66 -5.80
C VAL A 112 12.22 8.31 -5.69
N ASP A 113 12.28 9.46 -5.02
CA ASP A 113 13.55 10.13 -4.76
C ASP A 113 14.22 9.47 -3.55
N GLU A 114 13.77 9.79 -2.36
CA GLU A 114 14.25 9.16 -1.12
C GLU A 114 13.09 8.53 -0.36
N LEU A 115 11.98 9.25 -0.20
CA LEU A 115 10.85 8.81 0.60
C LEU A 115 9.69 8.32 -0.27
N VAL A 116 8.99 7.30 0.23
CA VAL A 116 7.74 6.81 -0.33
C VAL A 116 6.57 7.30 0.52
N TYR A 117 6.68 7.21 1.85
CA TYR A 117 5.63 7.60 2.78
C TYR A 117 6.16 8.42 3.94
N GLU A 118 5.38 9.40 4.37
CA GLU A 118 5.47 10.02 5.69
C GLU A 118 4.31 9.53 6.54
N ILE A 119 4.60 9.02 7.72
CA ILE A 119 3.60 8.63 8.72
C ILE A 119 3.37 9.83 9.62
N LEU A 120 2.11 10.19 9.82
CA LEU A 120 1.73 11.42 10.52
C LEU A 120 0.94 11.12 11.79
N ASP A 121 1.05 12.01 12.76
CA ASP A 121 0.13 12.01 13.92
C ASP A 121 -1.13 12.83 13.62
N ASP A 122 -2.02 12.94 14.59
CA ASP A 122 -3.29 13.66 14.43
C ASP A 122 -3.11 15.18 14.22
N ASN A 123 -1.93 15.70 14.53
CA ASN A 123 -1.58 17.10 14.31
C ASN A 123 -0.85 17.31 12.97
N LEU A 124 -0.80 16.27 12.12
CA LEU A 124 -0.11 16.27 10.83
C LEU A 124 1.42 16.42 10.96
N ALA A 125 1.98 16.12 12.13
CA ALA A 125 3.41 16.09 12.31
C ALA A 125 3.97 14.73 11.84
N VAL A 126 5.12 14.75 11.20
CA VAL A 126 5.79 13.52 10.73
C VAL A 126 6.39 12.81 11.95
N VAL A 127 5.95 11.57 12.18
CA VAL A 127 6.46 10.74 13.29
C VAL A 127 7.34 9.59 12.80
N ALA A 128 7.25 9.23 11.52
CA ALA A 128 8.11 8.22 10.90
C ALA A 128 8.11 8.40 9.39
N THR A 129 9.11 7.84 8.74
CA THR A 129 9.20 7.83 7.28
C THR A 129 9.56 6.44 6.78
N LEU A 130 9.09 6.10 5.59
CA LEU A 130 9.46 4.89 4.87
C LEU A 130 9.93 5.30 3.49
N GLY A 131 11.16 4.98 3.17
CA GLY A 131 11.77 5.32 1.90
C GLY A 131 12.42 4.15 1.20
N MET A 132 13.20 4.45 0.19
CA MET A 132 13.88 3.46 -0.63
C MET A 132 14.77 2.53 0.22
N THR A 133 15.49 3.09 1.18
CA THR A 133 16.39 2.32 2.07
C THR A 133 15.61 1.29 2.89
N GLU A 134 14.49 1.71 3.50
CA GLU A 134 13.67 0.84 4.33
C GLU A 134 13.01 -0.25 3.49
N PHE A 135 12.47 0.09 2.32
CA PHE A 135 11.85 -0.89 1.43
C PHE A 135 12.87 -1.87 0.85
N ARG A 136 14.08 -1.42 0.56
CA ARG A 136 15.17 -2.33 0.16
C ARG A 136 15.45 -3.35 1.26
N ALA A 137 15.58 -2.93 2.48
CA ALA A 137 15.83 -3.82 3.61
C ALA A 137 14.67 -4.80 3.83
N LEU A 138 13.44 -4.32 3.76
CA LEU A 138 12.26 -5.16 3.89
C LEU A 138 12.16 -6.18 2.74
N PHE A 139 12.46 -5.77 1.53
CA PHE A 139 12.46 -6.66 0.36
C PHE A 139 13.51 -7.74 0.48
N ASP A 140 14.73 -7.39 0.85
CA ASP A 140 15.83 -8.35 0.99
C ASP A 140 15.57 -9.38 2.10
N ALA A 141 14.77 -9.02 3.10
CA ALA A 141 14.38 -9.91 4.18
C ALA A 141 13.20 -10.84 3.83
N GLN A 142 12.55 -10.63 2.69
CA GLN A 142 11.46 -11.50 2.22
C GLN A 142 12.01 -12.82 1.67
N PRO A 143 11.24 -13.94 1.82
CA PRO A 143 11.55 -15.14 1.06
C PRO A 143 11.42 -14.86 -0.45
N PRO A 144 12.15 -15.59 -1.31
CA PRO A 144 12.03 -15.41 -2.74
C PRO A 144 10.60 -15.61 -3.21
N GLN A 145 10.17 -14.81 -4.18
CA GLN A 145 8.85 -14.98 -4.80
C GLN A 145 8.83 -16.30 -5.56
N PRO A 146 7.78 -17.14 -5.38
CA PRO A 146 7.68 -18.38 -6.11
C PRO A 146 7.65 -18.14 -7.61
N SER A 147 8.50 -18.82 -8.33
CA SER A 147 8.45 -18.81 -9.80
C SER A 147 8.91 -20.18 -10.32
N THR A 148 8.36 -20.56 -11.47
CA THR A 148 8.77 -21.77 -12.16
C THR A 148 9.28 -21.40 -13.55
N LEU A 149 10.55 -21.65 -13.80
CA LEU A 149 11.11 -21.52 -15.14
C LEU A 149 10.89 -22.83 -15.88
N VAL A 150 10.26 -22.74 -17.04
CA VAL A 150 10.05 -23.88 -17.93
C VAL A 150 10.93 -23.68 -19.15
N ALA A 151 11.82 -24.65 -19.36
CA ALA A 151 12.73 -24.65 -20.50
C ALA A 151 12.03 -25.13 -21.78
#